data_0ef653eac33e1a988f7dac4b4d3b1090
#
_entry.id   0ef653eac33e1a988f7dac4b4d3b1090
#
_cell.length_a   1.000
_cell.length_b   1.000
_cell.length_c   1.000
_cell.angle_alpha   90.00
_cell.angle_beta   90.00
_cell.angle_gamma   90.00
#
_symmetry.space_group_name_H-M   'P 1'
#
loop_
_entity.id
_entity.type
_entity.pdbx_description
1 polymer ?
#
loop_
_entity_poly.entity_id
_entity_poly.type
_entity_poly.pdbx_seq_one_letter_code
_entity_poly.pdbx_strand_id
1 'polypeptide(L)'
;QVKSGEIAMSRIDDAVTRILRVKIRAGLYEKGAPSTRKVAGKTALIGAPEHRAVAREAVRKSLILLKNKNQILPLKPNQHVLVTGDGADNIGKQNGGWTITWQGTENKNSEFPGATSIYAGLESGLKNIGSTSELSVDGSWTKKPDVAVVVFGEEPYAEGVGDIESLVFNDGDKTDLKLLQSLKKQNIPVVAVFLTGRPLWMNAEINSSDAFVVAWLPGTEGGGIADVLIADAEGQPRYDFTGKLSFDWPFAEQNKTDKSQPVADLLFTLGQGLAYGDKELIAGKLNEVSMTEGLSVAQIVFNGSNRAPFKAFIGDSSDWSRLVEGSKTKSAFGDLTVTTVDGTLQEDSRLVKWTGKRESQFFWQSEDALSLSDMSDKNGAVMVEFRVDKRPRGKVTQRMDCGWPCHGAQDVTKMFRRAPKGEWVTRGISLKCFKAVGADLEKVTTPFLLATSRSFAVTIKDVRIVPNAPADLIEYCDLEA
;
A
#
# COMPACT_ATOMS: atom_id res chain seq x y z
N GLN A 1 22.57 -34.60 15.11
CA GLN A 1 23.81 -33.80 15.20
C GLN A 1 24.52 -34.00 16.57
N VAL A 2 23.82 -33.87 17.74
CA VAL A 2 24.43 -34.11 19.05
C VAL A 2 24.83 -35.58 19.20
N LYS A 3 23.94 -36.53 18.85
CA LYS A 3 24.24 -37.99 18.91
C LYS A 3 25.33 -38.43 17.91
N SER A 4 25.53 -37.72 16.82
CA SER A 4 26.60 -37.96 15.83
C SER A 4 27.93 -37.31 16.24
N GLY A 5 27.96 -36.47 17.28
CA GLY A 5 29.15 -35.75 17.72
C GLY A 5 29.42 -34.45 16.90
N GLU A 6 28.58 -34.11 15.94
CA GLU A 6 28.71 -32.91 15.13
C GLU A 6 28.52 -31.63 15.96
N ILE A 7 27.61 -31.67 16.95
CA ILE A 7 27.40 -30.59 17.91
C ILE A 7 27.81 -31.12 19.31
N ALA A 8 28.76 -30.46 19.94
CA ALA A 8 29.20 -30.82 21.31
C ALA A 8 28.07 -30.57 22.32
N MET A 9 27.93 -31.47 23.29
CA MET A 9 26.97 -31.31 24.40
C MET A 9 27.17 -29.99 25.16
N SER A 10 28.43 -29.60 25.37
CA SER A 10 28.75 -28.31 26.03
C SER A 10 28.13 -27.08 25.32
N ARG A 11 27.96 -27.13 23.98
CA ARG A 11 27.28 -26.07 23.26
C ARG A 11 25.78 -26.04 23.58
N ILE A 12 25.17 -27.21 23.78
CA ILE A 12 23.77 -27.31 24.21
C ILE A 12 23.61 -26.81 25.64
N ASP A 13 24.51 -27.23 26.55
CA ASP A 13 24.47 -26.79 27.94
C ASP A 13 24.64 -25.28 28.07
N ASP A 14 25.53 -24.65 27.30
CA ASP A 14 25.67 -23.20 27.25
C ASP A 14 24.37 -22.53 26.78
N ALA A 15 23.75 -23.00 25.69
CA ALA A 15 22.52 -22.45 25.17
C ALA A 15 21.37 -22.55 26.20
N VAL A 16 21.20 -23.73 26.81
CA VAL A 16 20.17 -23.97 27.83
C VAL A 16 20.41 -23.08 29.05
N THR A 17 21.66 -22.98 29.51
CA THR A 17 22.04 -22.13 30.65
C THR A 17 21.67 -20.67 30.39
N ARG A 18 21.94 -20.14 29.21
CA ARG A 18 21.57 -18.75 28.83
C ARG A 18 20.07 -18.56 28.87
N ILE A 19 19.30 -19.46 28.25
CA ILE A 19 17.84 -19.42 28.25
C ILE A 19 17.25 -19.49 29.64
N LEU A 20 17.71 -20.45 30.46
CA LEU A 20 17.24 -20.62 31.84
C LEU A 20 17.59 -19.39 32.69
N ARG A 21 18.79 -18.83 32.53
CA ARG A 21 19.20 -17.60 33.23
C ARG A 21 18.22 -16.46 33.00
N VAL A 22 17.78 -16.24 31.73
CA VAL A 22 16.79 -15.20 31.40
C VAL A 22 15.44 -15.51 32.05
N LYS A 23 14.99 -16.76 31.98
CA LYS A 23 13.73 -17.19 32.60
C LYS A 23 13.71 -17.01 34.11
N ILE A 24 14.81 -17.38 34.79
CA ILE A 24 14.96 -17.22 36.25
C ILE A 24 14.99 -15.72 36.60
N ARG A 25 15.80 -14.93 35.92
CA ARG A 25 15.86 -13.47 36.17
C ARG A 25 14.49 -12.78 35.93
N ALA A 26 13.72 -13.26 34.99
CA ALA A 26 12.35 -12.78 34.73
C ALA A 26 11.33 -13.29 35.79
N GLY A 27 11.74 -14.13 36.72
CA GLY A 27 10.88 -14.71 37.77
C GLY A 27 9.78 -15.60 37.22
N LEU A 28 10.01 -16.30 36.09
CA LEU A 28 8.95 -17.08 35.45
C LEU A 28 8.54 -18.32 36.26
N TYR A 29 9.47 -18.87 37.07
CA TYR A 29 9.20 -20.06 37.90
C TYR A 29 8.39 -19.72 39.15
N GLU A 30 8.51 -18.48 39.66
CA GLU A 30 7.83 -18.01 40.86
C GLU A 30 6.44 -17.39 40.54
N LYS A 31 6.20 -17.03 39.30
CA LYS A 31 4.94 -16.33 38.86
C LYS A 31 3.72 -17.24 38.76
N GLY A 32 3.85 -18.53 38.95
CA GLY A 32 2.76 -19.50 38.78
C GLY A 32 2.30 -19.67 37.35
N ALA A 33 1.20 -20.36 37.14
CA ALA A 33 0.63 -20.57 35.81
C ALA A 33 0.19 -19.23 35.16
N PRO A 34 0.35 -19.05 33.85
CA PRO A 34 -0.07 -17.82 33.16
C PRO A 34 -1.52 -17.42 33.44
N SER A 35 -2.43 -18.39 33.56
CA SER A 35 -3.85 -18.18 33.86
C SER A 35 -4.15 -17.60 35.26
N THR A 36 -3.22 -17.74 36.20
CA THR A 36 -3.37 -17.23 37.59
C THR A 36 -2.71 -15.87 37.80
N ARG A 37 -2.07 -15.31 36.77
CA ARG A 37 -1.36 -14.04 36.91
C ARG A 37 -2.33 -12.86 37.00
N LYS A 38 -1.89 -11.78 37.68
CA LYS A 38 -2.70 -10.61 38.03
C LYS A 38 -3.51 -10.03 36.85
N VAL A 39 -2.97 -10.09 35.62
CA VAL A 39 -3.59 -9.50 34.43
C VAL A 39 -4.26 -10.55 33.52
N ALA A 40 -4.19 -11.83 33.84
CA ALA A 40 -4.78 -12.89 33.03
C ALA A 40 -6.31 -12.72 32.91
N GLY A 41 -6.82 -12.79 31.70
CA GLY A 41 -8.26 -12.64 31.41
C GLY A 41 -8.82 -11.23 31.56
N LYS A 42 -8.01 -10.24 31.94
CA LYS A 42 -8.47 -8.85 32.09
C LYS A 42 -8.45 -8.11 30.74
N THR A 43 -9.36 -8.49 29.85
CA THR A 43 -9.46 -7.93 28.49
C THR A 43 -9.75 -6.42 28.47
N ALA A 44 -10.36 -5.88 29.55
CA ALA A 44 -10.60 -4.43 29.70
C ALA A 44 -9.29 -3.59 29.76
N LEU A 45 -8.13 -4.22 29.96
CA LEU A 45 -6.83 -3.53 29.91
C LEU A 45 -6.36 -3.31 28.47
N ILE A 46 -6.91 -4.05 27.49
CA ILE A 46 -6.55 -3.89 26.08
C ILE A 46 -7.21 -2.59 25.59
N GLY A 47 -6.38 -1.64 25.14
CA GLY A 47 -6.88 -0.33 24.71
C GLY A 47 -7.44 0.53 25.84
N ALA A 48 -7.07 0.26 27.11
CA ALA A 48 -7.46 1.10 28.25
C ALA A 48 -7.04 2.57 28.01
N PRO A 49 -7.82 3.57 28.50
CA PRO A 49 -7.57 4.99 28.22
C PRO A 49 -6.15 5.46 28.51
N GLU A 50 -5.54 4.96 29.60
CA GLU A 50 -4.16 5.27 29.97
C GLU A 50 -3.13 4.71 28.99
N HIS A 51 -3.38 3.51 28.42
CA HIS A 51 -2.52 2.92 27.38
C HIS A 51 -2.63 3.69 26.08
N ARG A 52 -3.86 4.07 25.69
CA ARG A 52 -4.11 4.90 24.51
C ARG A 52 -3.51 6.30 24.64
N ALA A 53 -3.52 6.90 25.84
CA ALA A 53 -2.88 8.17 26.10
C ALA A 53 -1.37 8.12 25.83
N VAL A 54 -0.70 7.03 26.24
CA VAL A 54 0.72 6.81 25.93
C VAL A 54 0.96 6.62 24.45
N ALA A 55 0.12 5.83 23.76
CA ALA A 55 0.21 5.64 22.31
C ALA A 55 0.01 6.94 21.55
N ARG A 56 -0.98 7.76 21.94
CA ARG A 56 -1.24 9.07 21.34
C ARG A 56 -0.08 10.06 21.58
N GLU A 57 0.54 10.01 22.76
CA GLU A 57 1.76 10.80 23.04
C GLU A 57 2.93 10.33 22.14
N ALA A 58 3.10 9.02 21.96
CA ALA A 58 4.13 8.49 21.06
C ALA A 58 3.92 8.98 19.62
N VAL A 59 2.69 9.00 19.10
CA VAL A 59 2.37 9.58 17.80
C VAL A 59 2.80 11.04 17.74
N ARG A 60 2.38 11.90 18.70
CA ARG A 60 2.77 13.31 18.72
C ARG A 60 4.28 13.50 18.65
N LYS A 61 5.03 12.69 19.41
CA LYS A 61 6.50 12.81 19.52
C LYS A 61 7.24 12.22 18.33
N SER A 62 6.61 11.37 17.52
CA SER A 62 7.23 10.75 16.34
C SER A 62 7.03 11.55 15.06
N LEU A 63 6.06 12.47 15.01
CA LEU A 63 5.81 13.30 13.82
C LEU A 63 7.02 14.17 13.50
N ILE A 64 7.38 14.21 12.21
CA ILE A 64 8.52 14.99 11.74
C ILE A 64 8.05 16.02 10.73
N LEU A 65 8.31 17.29 10.99
CA LEU A 65 8.04 18.37 10.05
C LEU A 65 9.29 18.61 9.19
N LEU A 66 9.17 18.44 7.88
CA LEU A 66 10.28 18.65 6.93
C LEU A 66 10.13 19.95 6.12
N LYS A 67 8.91 20.48 6.06
CA LYS A 67 8.59 21.73 5.35
C LYS A 67 7.37 22.40 6.00
N ASN A 68 7.39 23.73 6.16
CA ASN A 68 6.26 24.51 6.65
C ASN A 68 6.25 25.94 6.07
N LYS A 69 6.18 26.02 4.74
CA LYS A 69 6.23 27.27 3.98
C LYS A 69 5.12 28.23 4.43
N ASN A 70 5.49 29.48 4.63
CA ASN A 70 4.60 30.56 5.08
C ASN A 70 3.88 30.24 6.40
N GLN A 71 4.40 29.34 7.21
CA GLN A 71 3.82 28.95 8.50
C GLN A 71 2.34 28.51 8.35
N ILE A 72 2.06 27.69 7.31
CA ILE A 72 0.69 27.18 7.07
C ILE A 72 0.19 26.30 8.21
N LEU A 73 1.08 25.61 8.89
CA LEU A 73 0.83 24.89 10.14
C LEU A 73 1.27 25.77 11.33
N PRO A 74 0.57 25.69 12.48
CA PRO A 74 -0.63 24.88 12.73
C PRO A 74 -1.87 25.44 12.03
N LEU A 75 -2.85 24.56 11.75
CA LEU A 75 -4.16 24.91 11.20
C LEU A 75 -4.88 25.86 12.15
N LYS A 76 -5.38 26.98 11.63
CA LYS A 76 -5.92 28.08 12.44
C LYS A 76 -7.41 27.93 12.72
N PRO A 77 -7.94 28.63 13.76
CA PRO A 77 -9.38 28.70 14.01
C PRO A 77 -10.18 29.24 12.82
N ASN A 78 -11.45 28.82 12.72
CA ASN A 78 -12.43 29.29 11.74
C ASN A 78 -12.06 28.99 10.26
N GLN A 79 -11.21 28.00 10.00
CA GLN A 79 -10.91 27.52 8.64
C GLN A 79 -11.92 26.43 8.20
N HIS A 80 -12.10 26.31 6.89
CA HIS A 80 -12.71 25.17 6.25
C HIS A 80 -11.62 24.29 5.65
N VAL A 81 -11.46 23.06 6.17
CA VAL A 81 -10.35 22.16 5.85
C VAL A 81 -10.86 20.99 5.03
N LEU A 82 -10.33 20.82 3.82
CA LEU A 82 -10.49 19.58 3.06
C LEU A 82 -9.50 18.54 3.59
N VAL A 83 -9.99 17.36 3.98
CA VAL A 83 -9.14 16.21 4.30
C VAL A 83 -9.29 15.20 3.17
N THR A 84 -8.21 14.83 2.51
CA THR A 84 -8.24 14.06 1.27
C THR A 84 -7.08 13.07 1.20
N GLY A 85 -7.09 12.24 0.15
CA GLY A 85 -6.13 11.16 -0.05
C GLY A 85 -6.59 9.83 0.58
N ASP A 86 -6.03 8.75 0.11
CA ASP A 86 -6.43 7.38 0.45
C ASP A 86 -6.08 6.94 1.89
N GLY A 87 -5.16 7.68 2.54
CA GLY A 87 -4.81 7.50 3.96
C GLY A 87 -5.68 8.30 4.94
N ALA A 88 -6.56 9.21 4.45
CA ALA A 88 -7.31 10.14 5.31
C ALA A 88 -8.20 9.43 6.34
N ASP A 89 -9.00 8.48 5.90
CA ASP A 89 -9.87 7.66 6.75
C ASP A 89 -9.60 6.16 6.55
N ASN A 90 -8.33 5.75 6.65
CA ASN A 90 -7.88 4.38 6.41
C ASN A 90 -7.01 3.90 7.57
N ILE A 91 -7.64 3.24 8.56
CA ILE A 91 -6.96 2.75 9.76
C ILE A 91 -6.01 1.59 9.41
N GLY A 92 -6.31 0.76 8.41
CA GLY A 92 -5.41 -0.26 7.92
C GLY A 92 -4.10 0.32 7.42
N LYS A 93 -4.16 1.36 6.58
CA LYS A 93 -2.98 2.05 6.04
C LYS A 93 -2.13 2.72 7.13
N GLN A 94 -2.77 3.36 8.12
CA GLN A 94 -2.04 4.00 9.22
C GLN A 94 -1.43 3.02 10.24
N ASN A 95 -1.87 1.76 10.26
CA ASN A 95 -1.28 0.71 11.10
C ASN A 95 -0.11 -0.02 10.42
N GLY A 96 -0.17 -0.21 9.11
CA GLY A 96 0.86 -0.92 8.36
C GLY A 96 0.81 -2.44 8.50
N GLY A 97 1.90 -3.11 8.12
CA GLY A 97 2.04 -4.56 8.20
C GLY A 97 2.05 -5.11 9.63
N TRP A 98 1.96 -6.43 9.77
CA TRP A 98 1.88 -7.14 11.05
C TRP A 98 0.67 -6.73 11.90
N THR A 99 -0.39 -6.23 11.28
CA THR A 99 -1.62 -5.81 11.95
C THR A 99 -2.81 -6.55 11.34
N ILE A 100 -3.51 -7.37 12.13
CA ILE A 100 -4.61 -8.28 11.76
C ILE A 100 -4.14 -9.35 10.76
N THR A 101 -3.69 -8.93 9.58
CA THR A 101 -3.03 -9.79 8.57
C THR A 101 -1.53 -9.52 8.55
N TRP A 102 -0.75 -10.44 7.99
CA TRP A 102 0.70 -10.27 7.97
C TRP A 102 1.12 -9.05 7.16
N GLN A 103 0.63 -8.92 5.93
CA GLN A 103 0.94 -7.76 5.09
C GLN A 103 0.21 -6.49 5.54
N GLY A 104 -0.88 -6.59 6.32
CA GLY A 104 -1.66 -5.44 6.79
C GLY A 104 -2.59 -4.84 5.73
N THR A 105 -2.68 -5.45 4.55
CA THR A 105 -3.51 -4.97 3.43
C THR A 105 -4.96 -5.40 3.56
N GLU A 106 -5.86 -4.66 2.89
CA GLU A 106 -7.29 -4.98 2.73
C GLU A 106 -8.09 -5.03 4.05
N ASN A 107 -7.52 -4.54 5.15
CA ASN A 107 -8.22 -4.42 6.43
C ASN A 107 -9.19 -3.25 6.41
N LYS A 108 -10.38 -3.44 6.99
CA LYS A 108 -11.40 -2.40 7.11
C LYS A 108 -11.30 -1.65 8.43
N ASN A 109 -11.71 -0.40 8.47
CA ASN A 109 -11.78 0.39 9.71
C ASN A 109 -12.56 -0.31 10.83
N SER A 110 -13.61 -1.07 10.49
CA SER A 110 -14.43 -1.82 11.46
C SER A 110 -13.69 -2.96 12.16
N GLU A 111 -12.54 -3.39 11.65
CA GLU A 111 -11.71 -4.44 12.25
C GLU A 111 -10.76 -3.90 13.33
N PHE A 112 -10.74 -2.58 13.52
CA PHE A 112 -9.94 -1.89 14.54
C PHE A 112 -10.84 -1.22 15.60
N PRO A 113 -11.51 -1.99 16.46
CA PRO A 113 -12.45 -1.43 17.42
C PRO A 113 -11.74 -0.45 18.37
N GLY A 114 -12.32 0.76 18.49
CA GLY A 114 -11.80 1.83 19.33
C GLY A 114 -10.64 2.64 18.72
N ALA A 115 -10.14 2.31 17.52
CA ALA A 115 -9.17 3.14 16.82
C ALA A 115 -9.75 4.47 16.34
N THR A 116 -8.90 5.46 16.18
CA THR A 116 -9.24 6.77 15.63
C THR A 116 -8.50 6.95 14.32
N SER A 117 -9.22 7.17 13.21
CA SER A 117 -8.60 7.51 11.95
C SER A 117 -8.01 8.93 11.99
N ILE A 118 -7.14 9.24 11.03
CA ILE A 118 -6.56 10.59 10.93
C ILE A 118 -7.66 11.61 10.69
N TYR A 119 -8.62 11.31 9.78
CA TYR A 119 -9.77 12.17 9.54
C TYR A 119 -10.59 12.41 10.80
N ALA A 120 -10.99 11.34 11.50
CA ALA A 120 -11.80 11.48 12.73
C ALA A 120 -11.07 12.32 13.79
N GLY A 121 -9.75 12.17 13.90
CA GLY A 121 -8.93 13.01 14.78
C GLY A 121 -8.94 14.47 14.37
N LEU A 122 -8.73 14.76 13.08
CA LEU A 122 -8.76 16.12 12.53
C LEU A 122 -10.13 16.76 12.66
N GLU A 123 -11.21 16.05 12.28
CA GLU A 123 -12.58 16.54 12.40
C GLU A 123 -12.90 16.98 13.82
N SER A 124 -12.61 16.11 14.81
CA SER A 124 -12.84 16.42 16.22
C SER A 124 -12.02 17.62 16.70
N GLY A 125 -10.72 17.67 16.32
CA GLY A 125 -9.84 18.76 16.73
C GLY A 125 -10.22 20.09 16.11
N LEU A 126 -10.56 20.15 14.83
CA LEU A 126 -10.98 21.33 14.09
C LEU A 126 -12.30 21.90 14.64
N LYS A 127 -13.27 21.04 14.95
CA LYS A 127 -14.53 21.45 15.56
C LYS A 127 -14.32 22.18 16.86
N ASN A 128 -13.34 21.78 17.68
CA ASN A 128 -13.06 22.40 18.98
C ASN A 128 -12.54 23.84 18.88
N ILE A 129 -12.04 24.27 17.71
CA ILE A 129 -11.55 25.62 17.44
C ILE A 129 -12.45 26.40 16.45
N GLY A 130 -13.70 25.96 16.26
CA GLY A 130 -14.67 26.62 15.39
C GLY A 130 -14.42 26.43 13.88
N SER A 131 -13.54 25.51 13.51
CA SER A 131 -13.26 25.15 12.12
C SER A 131 -14.17 24.00 11.65
N THR A 132 -14.32 23.85 10.33
CA THR A 132 -15.07 22.78 9.71
C THR A 132 -14.18 21.91 8.84
N SER A 133 -14.53 20.65 8.65
CA SER A 133 -13.83 19.74 7.76
C SER A 133 -14.77 19.08 6.77
N GLU A 134 -14.24 18.72 5.61
CA GLU A 134 -14.90 17.91 4.58
C GLU A 134 -13.95 16.76 4.21
N LEU A 135 -14.46 15.53 4.16
CA LEU A 135 -13.70 14.35 3.71
C LEU A 135 -14.03 14.06 2.25
N SER A 136 -13.00 13.95 1.42
CA SER A 136 -13.15 13.53 0.03
C SER A 136 -11.84 12.89 -0.44
N VAL A 137 -11.85 11.57 -0.71
CA VAL A 137 -10.64 10.81 -1.04
C VAL A 137 -10.01 11.29 -2.36
N ASP A 138 -10.81 11.71 -3.33
CA ASP A 138 -10.39 12.15 -4.67
C ASP A 138 -10.05 13.66 -4.77
N GLY A 139 -10.17 14.41 -3.66
CA GLY A 139 -9.89 15.83 -3.61
C GLY A 139 -11.01 16.72 -4.17
N SER A 140 -12.19 16.18 -4.46
CA SER A 140 -13.38 16.99 -4.74
C SER A 140 -13.83 17.72 -3.48
N TRP A 141 -14.55 18.83 -3.64
CA TRP A 141 -15.06 19.62 -2.51
C TRP A 141 -16.38 20.29 -2.88
N THR A 142 -17.24 20.46 -1.85
CA THR A 142 -18.52 21.17 -2.00
C THR A 142 -18.39 22.66 -1.79
N LYS A 143 -17.49 23.07 -0.90
CA LYS A 143 -17.11 24.44 -0.61
C LYS A 143 -15.59 24.59 -0.74
N LYS A 144 -15.14 25.63 -1.45
CA LYS A 144 -13.68 25.86 -1.60
C LYS A 144 -12.99 25.88 -0.23
N PRO A 145 -12.06 24.98 0.02
CA PRO A 145 -11.35 24.93 1.31
C PRO A 145 -10.31 26.06 1.42
N ASP A 146 -10.07 26.48 2.65
CA ASP A 146 -8.98 27.40 3.00
C ASP A 146 -7.62 26.68 2.95
N VAL A 147 -7.63 25.37 3.23
CA VAL A 147 -6.45 24.49 3.21
C VAL A 147 -6.88 23.06 2.98
N ALA A 148 -6.05 22.28 2.28
CA ALA A 148 -6.23 20.84 2.12
C ALA A 148 -5.15 20.08 2.94
N VAL A 149 -5.57 19.09 3.71
CA VAL A 149 -4.70 18.09 4.35
C VAL A 149 -4.78 16.82 3.52
N VAL A 150 -3.71 16.51 2.80
CA VAL A 150 -3.63 15.34 1.93
C VAL A 150 -2.89 14.25 2.68
N VAL A 151 -3.59 13.15 3.01
CA VAL A 151 -3.00 12.00 3.72
C VAL A 151 -2.80 10.87 2.73
N PHE A 152 -1.58 10.48 2.50
CA PHE A 152 -1.19 9.48 1.51
C PHE A 152 0.08 8.75 1.96
N GLY A 153 0.47 7.71 1.26
CA GLY A 153 1.71 6.99 1.58
C GLY A 153 1.77 5.58 1.01
N GLU A 154 2.71 4.79 1.55
CA GLU A 154 2.88 3.41 1.13
C GLU A 154 1.65 2.56 1.52
N GLU A 155 1.31 1.59 0.66
CA GLU A 155 0.41 0.51 1.09
C GLU A 155 1.08 -0.31 2.21
N PRO A 156 0.29 -0.87 3.14
CA PRO A 156 0.84 -1.73 4.19
C PRO A 156 1.67 -2.87 3.62
N TYR A 157 2.79 -3.17 4.26
CA TYR A 157 3.68 -4.27 3.86
C TYR A 157 4.39 -4.88 5.07
N ALA A 158 4.78 -6.13 4.93
CA ALA A 158 5.70 -6.86 5.77
C ALA A 158 6.84 -7.43 4.90
N GLU A 159 7.52 -8.47 5.37
CA GLU A 159 8.61 -9.13 4.64
C GLU A 159 8.14 -9.63 3.27
N GLY A 160 9.00 -9.57 2.31
CA GLY A 160 8.75 -9.91 0.92
C GLY A 160 8.11 -8.76 0.15
N VAL A 161 6.87 -8.39 0.46
CA VAL A 161 6.20 -7.24 -0.20
C VAL A 161 6.91 -5.92 0.11
N GLY A 162 7.48 -5.80 1.30
CA GLY A 162 8.28 -4.65 1.71
C GLY A 162 9.69 -4.59 1.09
N ASP A 163 10.14 -5.65 0.41
CA ASP A 163 11.44 -5.70 -0.25
C ASP A 163 11.35 -5.00 -1.61
N ILE A 164 11.78 -3.75 -1.66
CA ILE A 164 11.76 -2.93 -2.87
C ILE A 164 13.17 -2.74 -3.44
N GLU A 165 13.28 -2.65 -4.77
CA GLU A 165 14.54 -2.44 -5.47
C GLU A 165 14.91 -0.95 -5.57
N SER A 166 13.92 -0.07 -5.61
CA SER A 166 14.07 1.39 -5.71
C SER A 166 13.42 2.08 -4.54
N LEU A 167 14.02 3.17 -4.06
CA LEU A 167 13.45 4.05 -3.03
C LEU A 167 12.59 5.17 -3.61
N VAL A 168 12.19 5.10 -4.87
CA VAL A 168 11.26 6.05 -5.49
C VAL A 168 9.85 5.78 -4.98
N PHE A 169 9.19 6.82 -4.47
CA PHE A 169 7.79 6.71 -4.06
C PHE A 169 6.87 6.67 -5.29
N ASN A 170 5.93 5.71 -5.31
CA ASN A 170 4.93 5.55 -6.37
C ASN A 170 5.53 5.69 -7.79
N ASP A 171 6.49 4.83 -8.13
CA ASP A 171 7.18 4.85 -9.42
C ASP A 171 6.25 4.58 -10.63
N GLY A 172 5.01 4.14 -10.38
CA GLY A 172 4.04 3.78 -11.41
C GLY A 172 3.05 4.91 -11.77
N ASP A 173 2.04 5.10 -10.94
CA ASP A 173 0.83 5.86 -11.30
C ASP A 173 0.85 7.34 -10.91
N LYS A 174 1.62 7.70 -9.90
CA LYS A 174 1.74 9.05 -9.33
C LYS A 174 0.38 9.70 -8.97
N THR A 175 -0.61 8.90 -8.55
CA THR A 175 -1.95 9.38 -8.21
C THR A 175 -1.90 10.43 -7.11
N ASP A 176 -1.11 10.19 -6.05
CA ASP A 176 -0.93 11.14 -4.95
C ASP A 176 -0.31 12.45 -5.42
N LEU A 177 0.71 12.40 -6.29
CA LEU A 177 1.31 13.59 -6.88
C LEU A 177 0.30 14.38 -7.72
N LYS A 178 -0.52 13.70 -8.54
CA LYS A 178 -1.57 14.36 -9.35
C LYS A 178 -2.59 15.05 -8.47
N LEU A 179 -2.99 14.44 -7.35
CA LEU A 179 -3.90 15.03 -6.36
C LEU A 179 -3.30 16.30 -5.75
N LEU A 180 -2.08 16.23 -5.23
CA LEU A 180 -1.35 17.39 -4.69
C LEU A 180 -1.28 18.54 -5.72
N GLN A 181 -0.87 18.22 -6.95
CA GLN A 181 -0.74 19.20 -8.04
C GLN A 181 -2.09 19.80 -8.44
N SER A 182 -3.17 19.01 -8.45
CA SER A 182 -4.50 19.51 -8.80
C SER A 182 -5.01 20.55 -7.82
N LEU A 183 -4.81 20.31 -6.52
CA LEU A 183 -5.15 21.26 -5.46
C LEU A 183 -4.32 22.55 -5.56
N LYS A 184 -3.01 22.42 -5.80
CA LYS A 184 -2.13 23.57 -6.01
C LYS A 184 -2.54 24.41 -7.24
N LYS A 185 -2.93 23.79 -8.35
CA LYS A 185 -3.45 24.49 -9.54
C LYS A 185 -4.72 25.30 -9.25
N GLN A 186 -5.51 24.89 -8.28
CA GLN A 186 -6.72 25.58 -7.82
C GLN A 186 -6.41 26.66 -6.76
N ASN A 187 -5.14 26.92 -6.48
CA ASN A 187 -4.67 27.84 -5.43
C ASN A 187 -5.22 27.47 -4.05
N ILE A 188 -5.24 26.18 -3.73
CA ILE A 188 -5.53 25.65 -2.41
C ILE A 188 -4.19 25.34 -1.74
N PRO A 189 -3.90 25.90 -0.57
CA PRO A 189 -2.71 25.54 0.20
C PRO A 189 -2.77 24.07 0.65
N VAL A 190 -1.64 23.35 0.58
CA VAL A 190 -1.58 21.91 0.79
C VAL A 190 -0.67 21.54 1.95
N VAL A 191 -1.21 20.82 2.91
CA VAL A 191 -0.47 20.13 3.97
C VAL A 191 -0.42 18.66 3.62
N ALA A 192 0.76 18.13 3.29
CA ALA A 192 0.99 16.72 3.03
C ALA A 192 1.28 15.97 4.34
N VAL A 193 0.56 14.90 4.61
CA VAL A 193 0.79 13.97 5.73
C VAL A 193 1.13 12.62 5.14
N PHE A 194 2.39 12.20 5.29
CA PHE A 194 2.95 11.04 4.62
C PHE A 194 3.07 9.84 5.55
N LEU A 195 2.40 8.74 5.17
CA LEU A 195 2.42 7.44 5.86
C LEU A 195 3.47 6.54 5.23
N THR A 196 4.46 6.12 5.99
CA THR A 196 5.56 5.29 5.47
C THR A 196 6.30 4.57 6.58
N GLY A 197 6.92 3.45 6.26
CA GLY A 197 7.86 2.75 7.14
C GLY A 197 9.34 3.12 6.88
N ARG A 198 9.62 3.99 5.88
CA ARG A 198 11.00 4.29 5.43
C ARG A 198 11.11 5.66 4.75
N PRO A 199 12.31 6.25 4.67
CA PRO A 199 12.56 7.40 3.79
C PRO A 199 12.46 6.98 2.31
N LEU A 200 11.79 7.80 1.50
CA LEU A 200 11.62 7.57 0.06
C LEU A 200 11.95 8.83 -0.74
N TRP A 201 12.48 8.68 -1.93
CA TRP A 201 12.65 9.79 -2.86
C TRP A 201 11.28 10.23 -3.41
N MET A 202 10.91 11.47 -3.12
CA MET A 202 9.59 12.02 -3.43
C MET A 202 9.62 13.55 -3.58
N ASN A 203 10.64 14.04 -4.25
CA ASN A 203 10.88 15.47 -4.40
C ASN A 203 9.70 16.22 -5.04
N ALA A 204 8.99 15.58 -5.97
CA ALA A 204 7.83 16.17 -6.65
C ALA A 204 6.64 16.39 -5.69
N GLU A 205 6.37 15.44 -4.79
CA GLU A 205 5.33 15.54 -3.76
C GLU A 205 5.69 16.62 -2.73
N ILE A 206 6.95 16.66 -2.29
CA ILE A 206 7.45 17.70 -1.38
C ILE A 206 7.32 19.08 -2.03
N ASN A 207 7.68 19.24 -3.32
CA ASN A 207 7.52 20.49 -4.06
C ASN A 207 6.05 20.90 -4.20
N SER A 208 5.15 19.92 -4.36
CA SER A 208 3.71 20.13 -4.56
C SER A 208 2.93 20.37 -3.25
N SER A 209 3.61 20.47 -2.11
CA SER A 209 3.01 20.78 -0.80
C SER A 209 3.54 22.11 -0.25
N ASP A 210 2.78 22.74 0.66
CA ASP A 210 3.22 23.92 1.42
C ASP A 210 3.77 23.52 2.80
N ALA A 211 3.21 22.44 3.40
CA ALA A 211 3.84 21.75 4.53
C ALA A 211 3.98 20.27 4.22
N PHE A 212 5.03 19.65 4.75
CA PHE A 212 5.28 18.23 4.60
C PHE A 212 5.60 17.58 5.95
N VAL A 213 4.73 16.68 6.38
CA VAL A 213 4.79 15.98 7.67
C VAL A 213 4.97 14.50 7.43
N VAL A 214 6.02 13.90 7.97
CA VAL A 214 6.19 12.45 8.01
C VAL A 214 5.49 11.92 9.26
N ALA A 215 4.46 11.14 9.08
CA ALA A 215 3.65 10.60 10.17
C ALA A 215 4.03 9.16 10.54
N TRP A 216 4.92 8.54 9.76
CA TRP A 216 5.27 7.14 9.90
C TRP A 216 4.03 6.23 9.89
N LEU A 217 3.89 5.36 10.87
CA LEU A 217 2.73 4.49 11.06
C LEU A 217 2.11 4.79 12.43
N PRO A 218 1.12 5.71 12.50
CA PRO A 218 0.56 6.19 13.78
C PRO A 218 -0.32 5.15 14.50
N GLY A 219 -0.52 3.98 13.90
CA GLY A 219 -1.31 2.91 14.51
C GLY A 219 -2.78 3.32 14.70
N THR A 220 -3.33 3.06 15.87
CA THR A 220 -4.74 3.35 16.20
C THR A 220 -4.99 4.80 16.67
N GLU A 221 -3.97 5.64 16.70
CA GLU A 221 -4.03 6.96 17.36
C GLU A 221 -3.89 8.12 16.37
N GLY A 222 -4.66 8.13 15.27
CA GLY A 222 -4.71 9.24 14.30
C GLY A 222 -4.99 10.61 14.93
N GLY A 223 -5.69 10.63 16.09
CA GLY A 223 -5.88 11.85 16.88
C GLY A 223 -4.58 12.51 17.38
N GLY A 224 -3.49 11.76 17.51
CA GLY A 224 -2.18 12.30 17.86
C GLY A 224 -1.59 13.21 16.78
N ILE A 225 -1.93 12.97 15.51
CA ILE A 225 -1.58 13.86 14.39
C ILE A 225 -2.33 15.18 14.53
N ALA A 226 -3.66 15.10 14.76
CA ALA A 226 -4.50 16.30 14.94
C ALA A 226 -4.02 17.19 16.09
N ASP A 227 -3.54 16.57 17.19
CA ASP A 227 -3.02 17.31 18.36
C ASP A 227 -1.87 18.27 17.99
N VAL A 228 -1.02 17.87 17.05
CA VAL A 228 0.14 18.65 16.62
C VAL A 228 -0.21 19.59 15.47
N LEU A 229 -1.05 19.14 14.51
CA LEU A 229 -1.37 19.96 13.33
C LEU A 229 -2.34 21.10 13.61
N ILE A 230 -3.13 21.06 14.69
CA ILE A 230 -4.21 22.03 14.96
C ILE A 230 -3.80 22.97 16.09
N ALA A 231 -3.98 24.27 15.85
CA ALA A 231 -3.78 25.29 16.85
C ALA A 231 -4.76 25.17 18.04
N ASP A 232 -4.52 25.93 19.09
CA ASP A 232 -5.53 26.25 20.11
C ASP A 232 -6.54 27.29 19.62
N ALA A 233 -7.46 27.71 20.49
CA ALA A 233 -8.48 28.71 20.17
C ALA A 233 -7.88 30.11 19.88
N GLU A 234 -6.70 30.38 20.41
CA GLU A 234 -5.93 31.62 20.23
C GLU A 234 -5.02 31.57 18.98
N GLY A 235 -5.00 30.43 18.27
CA GLY A 235 -4.21 30.22 17.06
C GLY A 235 -2.74 29.88 17.34
N GLN A 236 -2.40 29.46 18.57
CA GLN A 236 -1.04 29.02 18.91
C GLN A 236 -0.90 27.49 18.83
N PRO A 237 0.31 26.96 18.60
CA PRO A 237 0.54 25.52 18.65
C PRO A 237 0.16 24.93 20.02
N ARG A 238 -0.69 23.91 20.04
CA ARG A 238 -1.00 23.15 21.27
C ARG A 238 0.14 22.22 21.67
N TYR A 239 0.76 21.60 20.67
CA TYR A 239 1.94 20.74 20.77
C TYR A 239 2.87 21.10 19.64
N ASP A 240 4.17 21.07 19.92
CA ASP A 240 5.19 21.32 18.91
C ASP A 240 5.69 20.01 18.28
N PHE A 241 6.29 20.12 17.10
CA PHE A 241 7.02 19.01 16.50
C PHE A 241 8.34 18.79 17.26
N THR A 242 8.50 17.61 17.84
CA THR A 242 9.70 17.21 18.57
C THR A 242 10.42 16.05 17.90
N GLY A 243 9.75 15.37 16.98
CA GLY A 243 10.32 14.25 16.23
C GLY A 243 11.45 14.69 15.31
N LYS A 244 12.46 13.82 15.20
CA LYS A 244 13.62 14.01 14.34
C LYS A 244 13.84 12.75 13.50
N LEU A 245 14.38 12.91 12.29
CA LEU A 245 14.68 11.80 11.41
C LEU A 245 15.61 10.80 12.10
N SER A 246 15.22 9.53 12.08
CA SER A 246 16.02 8.38 12.54
C SER A 246 16.95 7.84 11.44
N PHE A 247 16.79 8.32 10.21
CA PHE A 247 17.52 7.91 9.02
C PHE A 247 17.78 9.13 8.15
N ASP A 248 18.79 9.05 7.30
CA ASP A 248 19.01 10.01 6.22
C ASP A 248 17.90 9.90 5.18
N TRP A 249 17.46 11.05 4.62
CA TRP A 249 16.46 11.10 3.56
C TRP A 249 17.11 11.32 2.20
N PRO A 250 16.85 10.48 1.19
CA PRO A 250 17.54 10.55 -0.09
C PRO A 250 17.22 11.83 -0.87
N PHE A 251 18.23 12.48 -1.42
CA PHE A 251 18.09 13.62 -2.33
C PHE A 251 17.80 13.17 -3.75
N ALA A 252 18.41 12.06 -4.17
CA ALA A 252 18.27 11.49 -5.49
C ALA A 252 17.79 10.04 -5.37
N GLU A 253 17.25 9.54 -6.47
CA GLU A 253 16.88 8.15 -6.62
C GLU A 253 18.10 7.25 -6.38
N GLN A 254 17.99 6.35 -5.40
CA GLN A 254 19.03 5.36 -5.11
C GLN A 254 18.56 3.98 -5.58
N ASN A 255 19.35 3.37 -6.45
CA ASN A 255 19.12 2.02 -6.91
C ASN A 255 19.93 1.03 -6.06
N LYS A 256 19.27 0.05 -5.46
CA LYS A 256 19.85 -0.91 -4.50
C LYS A 256 20.98 -1.78 -5.11
N THR A 257 21.11 -1.83 -6.43
CA THR A 257 22.04 -2.72 -7.15
C THR A 257 23.45 -2.19 -7.25
N ASP A 258 23.68 -0.89 -7.09
CA ASP A 258 25.03 -0.31 -7.21
C ASP A 258 25.57 0.13 -5.84
N LYS A 259 26.19 -0.80 -5.14
CA LYS A 259 26.88 -0.56 -3.86
C LYS A 259 28.19 0.23 -4.00
N SER A 260 28.63 0.53 -5.23
CA SER A 260 29.88 1.25 -5.49
C SER A 260 29.69 2.77 -5.56
N GLN A 261 28.45 3.25 -5.69
CA GLN A 261 28.17 4.67 -5.71
C GLN A 261 28.27 5.25 -4.29
N PRO A 262 28.95 6.38 -4.09
CA PRO A 262 28.85 7.10 -2.83
C PRO A 262 27.38 7.45 -2.57
N VAL A 263 26.98 7.43 -1.30
CA VAL A 263 25.64 7.91 -0.89
C VAL A 263 25.48 9.29 -1.50
N ALA A 264 24.60 9.40 -2.49
CA ALA A 264 24.35 10.67 -3.18
C ALA A 264 23.87 11.70 -2.15
N ASP A 265 23.99 12.98 -2.49
CA ASP A 265 23.57 14.09 -1.65
C ASP A 265 22.28 13.78 -0.89
N LEU A 266 22.29 14.02 0.41
CA LEU A 266 21.15 13.79 1.28
C LEU A 266 20.24 15.01 1.25
N LEU A 267 18.93 14.80 1.09
CA LEU A 267 17.97 15.89 1.18
C LEU A 267 17.84 16.40 2.63
N PHE A 268 17.72 15.43 3.54
CA PHE A 268 17.71 15.66 4.98
C PHE A 268 18.59 14.62 5.66
N THR A 269 19.33 15.03 6.68
CA THR A 269 20.21 14.14 7.43
C THR A 269 19.56 13.62 8.70
N LEU A 270 20.08 12.52 9.21
CA LEU A 270 19.75 12.02 10.54
C LEU A 270 19.71 13.16 11.58
N GLY A 271 18.65 13.17 12.37
CA GLY A 271 18.42 14.18 13.42
C GLY A 271 17.76 15.47 12.95
N GLN A 272 17.55 15.67 11.66
CA GLN A 272 16.80 16.84 11.16
C GLN A 272 15.29 16.69 11.34
N GLY A 273 14.61 17.82 11.40
CA GLY A 273 13.17 18.00 11.56
C GLY A 273 12.94 19.39 12.15
N LEU A 274 11.90 20.08 11.68
CA LEU A 274 11.53 21.42 12.13
C LEU A 274 10.68 21.37 13.39
N ALA A 275 10.80 22.39 14.22
CA ALA A 275 9.79 22.81 15.19
C ALA A 275 9.00 23.99 14.61
N TYR A 276 7.89 24.37 15.25
CA TYR A 276 7.17 25.58 14.87
C TYR A 276 8.05 26.82 15.05
N GLY A 277 8.09 27.68 14.03
CA GLY A 277 8.92 28.87 14.03
C GLY A 277 10.35 28.69 13.55
N ASP A 278 10.79 27.45 13.30
CA ASP A 278 12.10 27.21 12.68
C ASP A 278 12.15 27.72 11.23
N LYS A 279 13.37 27.97 10.75
CA LYS A 279 13.61 28.33 9.36
C LYS A 279 13.46 27.11 8.47
N GLU A 280 12.90 27.32 7.28
CA GLU A 280 12.78 26.26 6.26
C GLU A 280 14.11 25.56 5.98
N LEU A 281 14.07 24.22 5.90
CA LEU A 281 15.21 23.40 5.51
C LEU A 281 15.46 23.43 4.00
N ILE A 282 14.39 23.67 3.21
CA ILE A 282 14.42 23.65 1.74
C ILE A 282 14.47 25.08 1.22
N ALA A 283 15.60 25.47 0.63
CA ALA A 283 15.80 26.83 0.12
C ALA A 283 15.14 27.10 -1.24
N GLY A 284 14.74 26.09 -1.99
CA GLY A 284 14.22 26.24 -3.36
C GLY A 284 13.42 25.03 -3.84
N LYS A 285 13.18 24.96 -5.15
CA LYS A 285 12.53 23.81 -5.78
C LYS A 285 13.52 22.65 -5.85
N LEU A 286 13.10 21.48 -5.39
CA LEU A 286 13.87 20.24 -5.48
C LEU A 286 13.88 19.70 -6.92
N ASN A 287 14.93 18.98 -7.30
CA ASN A 287 15.02 18.32 -8.59
C ASN A 287 14.00 17.16 -8.65
N GLU A 288 13.11 17.19 -9.65
CA GLU A 288 12.06 16.20 -9.86
C GLU A 288 12.42 15.17 -10.95
N VAL A 289 13.60 15.29 -11.57
CA VAL A 289 14.02 14.36 -12.62
C VAL A 289 14.45 13.05 -11.98
N SER A 290 13.70 11.99 -12.26
CA SER A 290 14.06 10.62 -11.90
C SER A 290 15.16 10.12 -12.85
N MET A 291 16.19 9.43 -12.33
CA MET A 291 17.20 8.79 -13.16
C MET A 291 16.65 7.57 -13.94
N THR A 292 15.47 7.08 -13.53
CA THR A 292 14.73 6.02 -14.25
C THR A 292 13.76 6.57 -15.29
N GLU A 293 13.62 7.88 -15.43
CA GLU A 293 12.76 8.51 -16.42
C GLU A 293 13.27 8.17 -17.85
N GLY A 294 12.49 7.32 -18.55
CA GLY A 294 12.85 6.76 -19.86
C GLY A 294 13.27 5.29 -19.85
N LEU A 295 13.54 4.69 -18.71
CA LEU A 295 13.53 3.24 -18.58
C LEU A 295 12.07 2.79 -18.52
N SER A 296 11.66 1.95 -19.46
CA SER A 296 10.32 1.35 -19.48
C SER A 296 10.19 0.39 -18.30
N VAL A 297 9.73 0.90 -17.17
CA VAL A 297 9.58 0.12 -15.93
C VAL A 297 8.33 -0.76 -16.04
N ALA A 298 8.40 -1.96 -15.49
CA ALA A 298 7.24 -2.84 -15.41
C ALA A 298 6.14 -2.21 -14.56
N GLN A 299 4.92 -2.12 -15.09
CA GLN A 299 3.75 -1.70 -14.31
C GLN A 299 3.27 -2.88 -13.47
N ILE A 300 3.50 -2.83 -12.17
CA ILE A 300 3.03 -3.88 -11.25
C ILE A 300 1.54 -3.64 -10.97
N VAL A 301 0.73 -4.68 -11.18
CA VAL A 301 -0.71 -4.69 -10.87
C VAL A 301 -0.94 -5.33 -9.50
N PHE A 302 -0.27 -6.46 -9.26
CA PHE A 302 -0.33 -7.23 -8.02
C PHE A 302 0.99 -7.97 -7.81
N ASN A 303 1.54 -7.94 -6.58
CA ASN A 303 2.69 -8.73 -6.17
C ASN A 303 2.63 -9.01 -4.66
N GLY A 304 1.68 -9.86 -4.26
CA GLY A 304 1.35 -10.11 -2.85
C GLY A 304 0.36 -9.11 -2.28
N SER A 305 0.38 -7.85 -2.73
CA SER A 305 -0.63 -6.82 -2.47
C SER A 305 -1.07 -6.14 -3.76
N ASN A 306 -2.27 -5.53 -3.74
CA ASN A 306 -2.69 -4.66 -4.84
C ASN A 306 -1.75 -3.46 -4.91
N ARG A 307 -1.32 -3.10 -6.12
CA ARG A 307 -0.51 -1.90 -6.32
C ARG A 307 -1.37 -0.78 -6.89
N ALA A 308 -1.35 0.36 -6.22
CA ALA A 308 -2.06 1.53 -6.72
C ALA A 308 -1.65 1.84 -8.18
N PRO A 309 -2.61 2.23 -9.04
CA PRO A 309 -4.02 2.55 -8.75
C PRO A 309 -4.97 1.34 -8.76
N PHE A 310 -4.46 0.11 -8.85
CA PHE A 310 -5.27 -1.08 -9.06
C PHE A 310 -5.95 -1.56 -7.78
N LYS A 311 -7.25 -1.84 -7.88
CA LYS A 311 -8.05 -2.54 -6.88
C LYS A 311 -8.54 -3.86 -7.45
N ALA A 312 -8.65 -4.89 -6.61
CA ALA A 312 -9.13 -6.20 -7.02
C ALA A 312 -10.65 -6.29 -6.92
N PHE A 313 -11.28 -6.87 -7.93
CA PHE A 313 -12.73 -7.05 -7.99
C PHE A 313 -13.11 -8.46 -8.39
N ILE A 314 -14.30 -8.89 -7.96
CA ILE A 314 -14.96 -10.10 -8.44
C ILE A 314 -16.37 -9.79 -8.89
N GLY A 315 -16.88 -10.57 -9.84
CA GLY A 315 -18.25 -10.38 -10.30
C GLY A 315 -18.89 -11.67 -10.82
N ASP A 316 -20.22 -11.68 -10.77
CA ASP A 316 -21.10 -12.64 -11.43
C ASP A 316 -22.32 -11.89 -12.00
N SER A 317 -23.26 -12.61 -12.59
CA SER A 317 -24.43 -12.01 -13.28
C SER A 317 -25.37 -11.20 -12.38
N SER A 318 -25.17 -11.20 -11.06
CA SER A 318 -25.92 -10.36 -10.13
C SER A 318 -25.20 -9.04 -9.82
N ASP A 319 -23.87 -9.10 -9.74
CA ASP A 319 -23.01 -7.96 -9.45
C ASP A 319 -21.66 -8.20 -10.12
N TRP A 320 -21.35 -7.43 -11.17
CA TRP A 320 -20.15 -7.65 -11.98
C TRP A 320 -18.87 -7.00 -11.41
N SER A 321 -18.99 -6.18 -10.36
CA SER A 321 -17.85 -5.36 -9.90
C SER A 321 -17.83 -5.18 -8.38
N ARG A 322 -17.84 -6.29 -7.65
CA ARG A 322 -17.72 -6.27 -6.19
C ARG A 322 -16.25 -6.18 -5.79
N LEU A 323 -15.92 -5.19 -4.97
CA LEU A 323 -14.56 -5.02 -4.42
C LEU A 323 -14.15 -6.26 -3.59
N VAL A 324 -12.92 -6.72 -3.78
CA VAL A 324 -12.31 -7.76 -2.93
C VAL A 324 -11.79 -7.09 -1.66
N GLU A 325 -12.30 -7.55 -0.52
CA GLU A 325 -11.99 -7.00 0.79
C GLU A 325 -11.71 -8.12 1.80
N GLY A 326 -10.73 -7.88 2.69
CA GLY A 326 -10.31 -8.82 3.72
C GLY A 326 -9.66 -10.10 3.16
N SER A 327 -9.50 -11.10 4.01
CA SER A 327 -8.85 -12.36 3.65
C SER A 327 -9.69 -13.27 2.76
N LYS A 328 -11.01 -13.01 2.61
CA LYS A 328 -11.92 -13.83 1.81
C LYS A 328 -13.14 -13.06 1.34
N THR A 329 -13.33 -12.97 0.03
CA THR A 329 -14.52 -12.38 -0.60
C THR A 329 -15.21 -13.38 -1.51
N LYS A 330 -16.56 -13.33 -1.53
CA LYS A 330 -17.40 -14.12 -2.43
C LYS A 330 -18.19 -13.21 -3.36
N SER A 331 -18.38 -13.62 -4.61
CA SER A 331 -19.32 -12.98 -5.53
C SER A 331 -20.76 -13.07 -5.02
N ALA A 332 -21.66 -12.26 -5.56
CA ALA A 332 -23.03 -12.11 -5.05
C ALA A 332 -23.79 -13.46 -5.00
N PHE A 333 -23.67 -14.30 -6.02
CA PHE A 333 -24.22 -15.66 -6.03
C PHE A 333 -23.32 -16.73 -5.37
N GLY A 334 -22.10 -16.34 -4.94
CA GLY A 334 -21.12 -17.26 -4.37
C GLY A 334 -20.49 -18.22 -5.40
N ASP A 335 -20.59 -17.92 -6.69
CA ASP A 335 -20.04 -18.75 -7.76
C ASP A 335 -18.53 -18.56 -7.95
N LEU A 336 -17.99 -17.46 -7.41
CA LEU A 336 -16.58 -17.15 -7.34
C LEU A 336 -16.18 -16.83 -5.89
N THR A 337 -15.00 -17.30 -5.50
CA THR A 337 -14.41 -16.95 -4.20
C THR A 337 -12.96 -16.57 -4.42
N VAL A 338 -12.54 -15.47 -3.83
CA VAL A 338 -11.13 -15.08 -3.70
C VAL A 338 -10.74 -15.23 -2.24
N THR A 339 -9.59 -15.85 -1.99
CA THR A 339 -9.06 -16.05 -0.64
C THR A 339 -7.57 -15.71 -0.65
N THR A 340 -7.10 -14.93 0.31
CA THR A 340 -5.68 -14.73 0.55
C THR A 340 -5.07 -16.03 1.07
N VAL A 341 -3.95 -16.46 0.48
CA VAL A 341 -3.27 -17.71 0.82
C VAL A 341 -1.76 -17.53 0.72
N ASP A 342 -1.05 -18.47 1.35
CA ASP A 342 0.41 -18.55 1.26
C ASP A 342 0.83 -19.07 -0.12
N GLY A 343 1.71 -18.33 -0.78
CA GLY A 343 2.38 -18.72 -2.00
C GLY A 343 3.79 -19.23 -1.72
N THR A 344 4.79 -18.38 -1.87
CA THR A 344 6.17 -18.62 -1.42
C THR A 344 6.44 -17.96 -0.07
N LEU A 345 5.68 -16.92 0.22
CA LEU A 345 5.65 -16.24 1.52
C LEU A 345 4.23 -16.36 2.08
N GLN A 346 4.05 -15.98 3.34
CA GLN A 346 2.74 -15.99 3.98
C GLN A 346 1.85 -14.90 3.36
N GLU A 347 0.60 -15.23 3.03
CA GLU A 347 -0.44 -14.32 2.51
C GLU A 347 -0.08 -13.52 1.25
N ASP A 348 0.94 -13.95 0.50
CA ASP A 348 1.43 -13.26 -0.70
C ASP A 348 0.65 -13.57 -1.98
N SER A 349 -0.42 -14.34 -1.89
CA SER A 349 -1.12 -14.85 -3.07
C SER A 349 -2.63 -14.81 -2.94
N ARG A 350 -3.34 -14.85 -4.07
CA ARG A 350 -4.81 -14.90 -4.16
C ARG A 350 -5.25 -16.21 -4.80
N LEU A 351 -5.88 -17.08 -4.01
CA LEU A 351 -6.58 -18.27 -4.52
C LEU A 351 -7.95 -17.84 -5.07
N VAL A 352 -8.11 -17.94 -6.37
CA VAL A 352 -9.34 -17.63 -7.09
C VAL A 352 -10.01 -18.93 -7.50
N LYS A 353 -11.24 -19.18 -7.01
CA LYS A 353 -11.94 -20.45 -7.18
C LYS A 353 -13.33 -20.26 -7.78
N TRP A 354 -13.53 -20.75 -8.99
CA TRP A 354 -14.81 -20.82 -9.71
C TRP A 354 -15.52 -22.13 -9.42
N THR A 355 -16.82 -22.06 -9.09
CA THR A 355 -17.67 -23.25 -8.91
C THR A 355 -18.05 -23.87 -10.26
N GLY A 356 -18.21 -23.06 -11.29
CA GLY A 356 -18.62 -23.45 -12.63
C GLY A 356 -20.14 -23.56 -12.81
N LYS A 357 -20.91 -22.93 -11.96
CA LYS A 357 -22.39 -22.90 -12.09
C LYS A 357 -22.84 -21.78 -13.05
N ARG A 358 -22.18 -20.62 -13.01
CA ARG A 358 -22.43 -19.46 -13.85
C ARG A 358 -21.12 -18.82 -14.28
N GLU A 359 -21.18 -17.96 -15.27
CA GLU A 359 -20.06 -17.11 -15.64
C GLU A 359 -19.75 -16.14 -14.49
N SER A 360 -18.48 -16.07 -14.15
CA SER A 360 -17.97 -15.12 -13.14
C SER A 360 -16.55 -14.71 -13.47
N GLN A 361 -16.15 -13.56 -12.98
CA GLN A 361 -14.90 -12.89 -13.34
C GLN A 361 -14.14 -12.40 -12.10
N PHE A 362 -12.81 -12.43 -12.19
CA PHE A 362 -11.89 -11.83 -11.24
C PHE A 362 -10.94 -10.90 -11.99
N PHE A 363 -10.72 -9.67 -11.48
CA PHE A 363 -9.94 -8.68 -12.21
C PHE A 363 -9.31 -7.64 -11.27
N TRP A 364 -8.28 -6.96 -11.80
CA TRP A 364 -7.74 -5.73 -11.23
C TRP A 364 -8.11 -4.56 -12.13
N GLN A 365 -8.61 -3.49 -11.52
CA GLN A 365 -9.06 -2.29 -12.24
C GLN A 365 -8.50 -1.02 -11.59
N SER A 366 -8.17 -0.04 -12.42
CA SER A 366 -7.84 1.33 -12.08
C SER A 366 -9.03 2.25 -12.41
N GLU A 367 -9.22 3.29 -11.62
CA GLU A 367 -10.17 4.38 -11.93
C GLU A 367 -9.66 5.23 -13.08
N ASP A 368 -8.34 5.45 -13.15
CA ASP A 368 -7.68 6.16 -14.24
C ASP A 368 -7.28 5.21 -15.37
N ALA A 369 -7.41 5.69 -16.60
CA ALA A 369 -6.96 4.95 -17.78
C ALA A 369 -5.42 5.02 -17.91
N LEU A 370 -4.82 3.89 -18.26
CA LEU A 370 -3.39 3.73 -18.51
C LEU A 370 -3.12 3.65 -20.01
N SER A 371 -2.10 4.35 -20.51
CA SER A 371 -1.56 4.11 -21.84
C SER A 371 -0.49 3.03 -21.80
N LEU A 372 -0.71 1.95 -22.54
CA LEU A 372 0.21 0.81 -22.68
C LEU A 372 0.81 0.72 -24.10
N SER A 373 0.58 1.70 -24.96
CA SER A 373 1.02 1.69 -26.34
C SER A 373 2.53 1.61 -26.46
N ASP A 374 3.28 2.43 -25.74
CA ASP A 374 4.74 2.41 -25.75
C ASP A 374 5.32 1.05 -25.31
N MET A 375 4.68 0.38 -24.34
CA MET A 375 5.07 -0.96 -23.91
C MET A 375 4.76 -1.99 -25.00
N SER A 376 3.62 -1.87 -25.68
CA SER A 376 3.25 -2.75 -26.80
C SER A 376 4.25 -2.69 -27.94
N ASP A 377 4.72 -1.49 -28.30
CA ASP A 377 5.71 -1.28 -29.35
C ASP A 377 7.08 -1.91 -29.00
N LYS A 378 7.39 -2.02 -27.72
CA LYS A 378 8.59 -2.67 -27.17
C LYS A 378 8.38 -4.16 -26.87
N ASN A 379 7.46 -4.86 -27.52
CA ASN A 379 7.11 -6.26 -27.28
C ASN A 379 6.64 -6.54 -25.83
N GLY A 380 5.89 -5.61 -25.28
CA GLY A 380 5.33 -5.75 -23.94
C GLY A 380 4.28 -6.82 -23.82
N ALA A 381 4.11 -7.33 -22.59
CA ALA A 381 3.14 -8.35 -22.25
C ALA A 381 2.56 -8.17 -20.85
N VAL A 382 1.35 -8.66 -20.64
CA VAL A 382 0.80 -8.91 -19.31
C VAL A 382 1.33 -10.25 -18.81
N MET A 383 2.24 -10.21 -17.83
CA MET A 383 2.83 -11.38 -17.20
C MET A 383 2.04 -11.77 -15.95
N VAL A 384 1.90 -13.06 -15.71
CA VAL A 384 1.27 -13.60 -14.51
C VAL A 384 2.08 -14.77 -13.96
N GLU A 385 2.43 -14.70 -12.65
CA GLU A 385 2.94 -15.85 -11.90
C GLU A 385 1.77 -16.51 -11.16
N PHE A 386 1.55 -17.78 -11.48
CA PHE A 386 0.40 -18.51 -10.99
C PHE A 386 0.69 -19.99 -10.72
N ARG A 387 -0.18 -20.61 -9.91
CA ARG A 387 -0.21 -22.04 -9.67
C ARG A 387 -1.61 -22.58 -9.96
N VAL A 388 -1.71 -23.61 -10.78
CA VAL A 388 -3.00 -24.26 -11.07
C VAL A 388 -3.37 -25.26 -9.97
N ASP A 389 -4.36 -24.94 -9.15
CA ASP A 389 -4.84 -25.82 -8.08
C ASP A 389 -5.89 -26.80 -8.59
N LYS A 390 -6.74 -26.38 -9.54
CA LYS A 390 -7.70 -27.21 -10.26
C LYS A 390 -7.75 -26.80 -11.71
N ARG A 391 -7.46 -27.76 -12.62
CA ARG A 391 -7.48 -27.49 -14.08
C ARG A 391 -8.87 -27.05 -14.56
N PRO A 392 -8.92 -26.12 -15.53
CA PRO A 392 -10.19 -25.64 -16.06
C PRO A 392 -10.94 -26.73 -16.82
N ARG A 393 -12.24 -26.88 -16.53
CA ARG A 393 -13.14 -27.82 -17.21
C ARG A 393 -13.78 -27.25 -18.48
N GLY A 394 -13.46 -26.01 -18.84
CA GLY A 394 -13.97 -25.35 -20.05
C GLY A 394 -13.13 -24.16 -20.40
N LYS A 395 -13.67 -23.25 -21.22
CA LYS A 395 -12.99 -22.05 -21.68
C LYS A 395 -12.68 -21.12 -20.50
N VAL A 396 -11.45 -20.63 -20.46
CA VAL A 396 -11.00 -19.53 -19.60
C VAL A 396 -10.57 -18.39 -20.50
N THR A 397 -11.13 -17.22 -20.28
CA THR A 397 -10.83 -16.02 -21.07
C THR A 397 -10.03 -15.08 -20.20
N GLN A 398 -8.88 -14.59 -20.71
CA GLN A 398 -8.21 -13.42 -20.19
C GLN A 398 -8.64 -12.21 -21.01
N ARG A 399 -9.05 -11.14 -20.34
CA ARG A 399 -9.55 -9.94 -20.98
C ARG A 399 -8.78 -8.71 -20.49
N MET A 400 -8.61 -7.76 -21.37
CA MET A 400 -8.12 -6.42 -21.08
C MET A 400 -9.22 -5.42 -21.47
N ASP A 401 -9.66 -4.59 -20.51
CA ASP A 401 -10.74 -3.64 -20.77
C ASP A 401 -10.22 -2.19 -20.81
N CYS A 402 -10.80 -1.41 -21.72
CA CYS A 402 -10.49 0.00 -21.97
C CYS A 402 -11.74 0.89 -21.76
N GLY A 403 -12.60 0.51 -20.79
CA GLY A 403 -13.91 1.13 -20.56
C GLY A 403 -14.99 0.47 -21.40
N TRP A 404 -15.98 -0.18 -20.72
CA TRP A 404 -17.06 -0.92 -21.41
C TRP A 404 -17.76 -0.06 -22.47
N PRO A 405 -17.98 -0.53 -23.73
CA PRO A 405 -17.78 -1.93 -24.20
C PRO A 405 -16.39 -2.22 -24.82
N CYS A 406 -15.42 -1.30 -24.72
CA CYS A 406 -14.08 -1.47 -25.27
C CYS A 406 -13.32 -2.56 -24.48
N HIS A 407 -12.93 -3.65 -25.17
CA HIS A 407 -12.09 -4.72 -24.58
C HIS A 407 -11.43 -5.60 -25.65
N GLY A 408 -10.35 -6.26 -25.28
CA GLY A 408 -9.75 -7.35 -26.03
C GLY A 408 -9.74 -8.64 -25.19
N ALA A 409 -10.12 -9.78 -25.78
CA ALA A 409 -10.26 -11.04 -25.08
C ALA A 409 -9.47 -12.17 -25.76
N GLN A 410 -8.70 -12.93 -24.96
CA GLN A 410 -7.88 -14.05 -25.41
C GLN A 410 -8.31 -15.36 -24.71
N ASP A 411 -8.34 -16.48 -25.44
CA ASP A 411 -8.56 -17.80 -24.87
C ASP A 411 -7.27 -18.35 -24.27
N VAL A 412 -7.18 -18.33 -22.96
CA VAL A 412 -6.01 -18.81 -22.20
C VAL A 412 -6.18 -20.22 -21.62
N THR A 413 -7.20 -20.95 -22.08
CA THR A 413 -7.51 -22.30 -21.59
C THR A 413 -6.33 -23.26 -21.73
N LYS A 414 -5.64 -23.22 -22.88
CA LYS A 414 -4.46 -24.07 -23.14
C LYS A 414 -3.31 -23.76 -22.20
N MET A 415 -3.05 -22.47 -21.92
CA MET A 415 -2.03 -22.03 -20.99
C MET A 415 -2.21 -22.68 -19.60
N PHE A 416 -3.40 -22.57 -19.02
CA PHE A 416 -3.69 -23.16 -17.70
C PHE A 416 -3.79 -24.70 -17.71
N ARG A 417 -4.16 -25.33 -18.84
CA ARG A 417 -4.19 -26.80 -18.94
C ARG A 417 -2.81 -27.43 -19.07
N ARG A 418 -1.87 -26.75 -19.75
CA ARG A 418 -0.48 -27.20 -19.95
C ARG A 418 0.38 -26.97 -18.71
N ALA A 419 0.07 -25.99 -17.89
CA ALA A 419 0.80 -25.72 -16.67
C ALA A 419 0.82 -26.95 -15.74
N PRO A 420 1.97 -27.29 -15.16
CA PRO A 420 2.05 -28.35 -14.16
C PRO A 420 1.12 -28.01 -12.99
N LYS A 421 0.31 -29.01 -12.56
CA LYS A 421 -0.62 -28.79 -11.45
C LYS A 421 0.14 -28.71 -10.13
N GLY A 422 -0.13 -27.66 -9.35
CA GLY A 422 0.47 -27.48 -8.03
C GLY A 422 1.85 -26.83 -8.05
N GLU A 423 2.38 -26.48 -9.22
CA GLU A 423 3.68 -25.80 -9.38
C GLU A 423 3.49 -24.34 -9.81
N TRP A 424 4.40 -23.48 -9.39
CA TRP A 424 4.45 -22.09 -9.82
C TRP A 424 5.02 -21.99 -11.22
N VAL A 425 4.34 -21.22 -12.07
CA VAL A 425 4.76 -20.93 -13.44
C VAL A 425 4.50 -19.48 -13.77
N THR A 426 5.40 -18.87 -14.53
CA THR A 426 5.21 -17.54 -15.10
C THR A 426 4.89 -17.65 -16.57
N ARG A 427 3.83 -16.99 -17.03
CA ARG A 427 3.45 -16.89 -18.43
C ARG A 427 2.91 -15.51 -18.72
N GLY A 428 2.98 -15.10 -19.97
CA GLY A 428 2.48 -13.80 -20.41
C GLY A 428 1.68 -13.87 -21.70
N ILE A 429 0.82 -12.88 -21.88
CA ILE A 429 0.11 -12.63 -23.14
C ILE A 429 0.59 -11.31 -23.71
N SER A 430 1.04 -11.30 -24.96
CA SER A 430 1.49 -10.09 -25.64
C SER A 430 0.39 -9.03 -25.68
N LEU A 431 0.75 -7.76 -25.40
CA LEU A 431 -0.17 -6.62 -25.53
C LEU A 431 -0.75 -6.51 -26.94
N LYS A 432 0.04 -6.86 -27.97
CA LYS A 432 -0.40 -6.89 -29.36
C LYS A 432 -1.58 -7.83 -29.58
N CYS A 433 -1.69 -8.92 -28.81
CA CYS A 433 -2.80 -9.86 -28.88
C CYS A 433 -4.13 -9.23 -28.45
N PHE A 434 -4.11 -8.43 -27.38
CA PHE A 434 -5.32 -7.71 -26.93
C PHE A 434 -5.70 -6.61 -27.90
N LYS A 435 -4.73 -5.84 -28.42
CA LYS A 435 -4.93 -4.81 -29.44
C LYS A 435 -5.60 -5.38 -30.70
N ALA A 436 -5.10 -6.52 -31.19
CA ALA A 436 -5.60 -7.17 -32.40
C ALA A 436 -7.08 -7.59 -32.33
N VAL A 437 -7.59 -7.80 -31.11
CA VAL A 437 -8.99 -8.22 -30.86
C VAL A 437 -9.84 -7.12 -30.23
N GLY A 438 -9.41 -5.86 -30.30
CA GLY A 438 -10.25 -4.69 -30.02
C GLY A 438 -9.94 -3.90 -28.77
N ALA A 439 -8.88 -4.23 -28.00
CA ALA A 439 -8.46 -3.37 -26.89
C ALA A 439 -7.81 -2.08 -27.41
N ASP A 440 -8.24 -0.94 -26.88
CA ASP A 440 -7.56 0.35 -27.04
C ASP A 440 -6.48 0.47 -25.95
N LEU A 441 -5.23 0.29 -26.34
CA LEU A 441 -4.10 0.34 -25.41
C LEU A 441 -3.78 1.74 -24.87
N GLU A 442 -4.40 2.80 -25.38
CA GLU A 442 -4.27 4.15 -24.85
C GLU A 442 -5.17 4.42 -23.63
N LYS A 443 -6.13 3.53 -23.37
CA LYS A 443 -7.20 3.78 -22.39
C LYS A 443 -7.50 2.57 -21.51
N VAL A 444 -6.48 1.78 -21.17
CA VAL A 444 -6.68 0.55 -20.41
C VAL A 444 -7.03 0.88 -18.95
N THR A 445 -8.19 0.42 -18.50
CA THR A 445 -8.62 0.53 -17.09
C THR A 445 -8.51 -0.81 -16.34
N THR A 446 -8.62 -1.93 -17.07
CA THR A 446 -8.55 -3.28 -16.49
C THR A 446 -7.51 -4.10 -17.26
N PRO A 447 -6.24 -4.08 -16.83
CA PRO A 447 -5.17 -4.76 -17.58
C PRO A 447 -5.23 -6.28 -17.48
N PHE A 448 -5.87 -6.81 -16.44
CA PHE A 448 -5.97 -8.24 -16.21
C PHE A 448 -7.35 -8.62 -15.65
N LEU A 449 -8.07 -9.44 -16.40
CA LEU A 449 -9.34 -10.03 -16.01
C LEU A 449 -9.37 -11.50 -16.43
N LEU A 450 -9.75 -12.40 -15.54
CA LEU A 450 -10.03 -13.81 -15.85
C LEU A 450 -11.53 -14.09 -15.69
N ALA A 451 -12.14 -14.69 -16.72
CA ALA A 451 -13.54 -15.10 -16.72
C ALA A 451 -13.70 -16.55 -17.15
N THR A 452 -14.63 -17.25 -16.52
CA THR A 452 -15.06 -18.59 -16.94
C THR A 452 -16.45 -18.94 -16.39
N SER A 453 -17.20 -19.72 -17.15
CA SER A 453 -18.46 -20.33 -16.71
C SER A 453 -18.28 -21.77 -16.20
N ARG A 454 -17.05 -22.25 -16.08
CA ARG A 454 -16.75 -23.64 -15.68
C ARG A 454 -15.86 -23.69 -14.45
N SER A 455 -15.87 -24.83 -13.77
CA SER A 455 -15.06 -24.98 -12.56
C SER A 455 -13.57 -24.90 -12.87
N PHE A 456 -12.88 -24.07 -12.11
CA PHE A 456 -11.45 -23.78 -12.20
C PHE A 456 -10.95 -23.27 -10.86
N ALA A 457 -9.67 -23.48 -10.55
CA ALA A 457 -9.03 -22.81 -9.42
C ALA A 457 -7.56 -22.53 -9.75
N VAL A 458 -7.15 -21.30 -9.48
CA VAL A 458 -5.78 -20.81 -9.70
C VAL A 458 -5.37 -19.94 -8.53
N THR A 459 -4.15 -20.11 -8.08
CA THR A 459 -3.51 -19.17 -7.14
C THR A 459 -2.61 -18.24 -7.93
N ILE A 460 -2.81 -16.94 -7.76
CA ILE A 460 -2.07 -15.88 -8.45
C ILE A 460 -1.18 -15.20 -7.41
N LYS A 461 0.11 -15.05 -7.73
CA LYS A 461 1.13 -14.43 -6.86
C LYS A 461 1.62 -13.10 -7.40
N ASP A 462 1.70 -12.96 -8.72
CA ASP A 462 2.19 -11.74 -9.36
C ASP A 462 1.44 -11.47 -10.66
N VAL A 463 1.10 -10.23 -10.91
CA VAL A 463 0.58 -9.72 -12.19
C VAL A 463 1.26 -8.41 -12.49
N ARG A 464 1.94 -8.32 -13.62
CA ARG A 464 2.61 -7.12 -14.08
C ARG A 464 2.55 -6.95 -15.58
N ILE A 465 2.67 -5.72 -16.05
CA ILE A 465 2.83 -5.40 -17.46
C ILE A 465 4.28 -5.05 -17.65
N VAL A 466 4.98 -5.78 -18.50
CA VAL A 466 6.41 -5.58 -18.73
C VAL A 466 6.68 -5.19 -20.19
N PRO A 467 7.57 -4.24 -20.47
CA PRO A 467 8.15 -4.09 -21.80
C PRO A 467 9.18 -5.19 -22.04
N ASN A 468 9.48 -5.51 -23.29
CA ASN A 468 10.52 -6.48 -23.67
C ASN A 468 10.37 -7.85 -22.94
N ALA A 469 9.15 -8.36 -22.89
CA ALA A 469 8.86 -9.62 -22.21
C ALA A 469 9.67 -10.79 -22.83
N PRO A 470 10.19 -11.74 -22.00
CA PRO A 470 10.94 -12.89 -22.49
C PRO A 470 10.09 -13.75 -23.44
N ALA A 471 10.57 -13.98 -24.66
CA ALA A 471 9.81 -14.64 -25.72
C ALA A 471 9.38 -16.09 -25.38
N ASP A 472 10.18 -16.80 -24.59
CA ASP A 472 9.93 -18.16 -24.13
C ASP A 472 8.81 -18.27 -23.07
N LEU A 473 8.45 -17.15 -22.45
CA LEU A 473 7.36 -17.06 -21.48
C LEU A 473 6.05 -16.53 -22.07
N ILE A 474 6.07 -16.07 -23.34
CA ILE A 474 4.90 -15.43 -23.98
C ILE A 474 4.08 -16.46 -24.75
N GLU A 475 2.81 -16.53 -24.45
CA GLU A 475 1.81 -17.16 -25.29
C GLU A 475 1.40 -16.14 -26.37
N TYR A 476 1.83 -16.37 -27.59
CA TYR A 476 1.44 -15.55 -28.73
C TYR A 476 0.04 -15.94 -29.19
N CYS A 477 -0.75 -14.95 -29.53
CA CYS A 477 -2.01 -15.19 -30.24
C CYS A 477 -1.70 -15.59 -31.69
N ASP A 478 -2.51 -16.47 -32.26
CA ASP A 478 -2.48 -16.76 -33.69
C ASP A 478 -2.96 -15.48 -34.42
N LEU A 479 -2.02 -14.60 -34.77
CA LEU A 479 -2.29 -13.39 -35.57
C LEU A 479 -2.33 -13.66 -37.08
N GLU A 480 -2.11 -14.93 -37.49
CA GLU A 480 -2.21 -15.41 -38.87
C GLU A 480 -3.40 -16.35 -39.00
N ALA A 481 -4.54 -15.77 -39.37
CA ALA A 481 -5.62 -16.45 -40.07
C ALA A 481 -6.35 -15.45 -40.95
#